data_65977acdcd668c8697ca66d75edb05b1
#
_entry.id   65977acdcd668c8697ca66d75edb05b1
#
_cell.length_a   1.000
_cell.length_b   1.000
_cell.length_c   1.000
_cell.angle_alpha   90.00
_cell.angle_beta   90.00
_cell.angle_gamma   90.00
#
_symmetry.space_group_name_H-M   'P 1'
#
loop_
_entity.id
_entity.type
_entity.pdbx_description
1 polymer ?
#
loop_
_entity_poly.entity_id
_entity_poly.type
_entity_poly.pdbx_seq_one_letter_code
_entity_poly.pdbx_strand_id
1 'polypeptide(L)'
;MKRKEKLGAVILLAAGLVTVGCSKRTPRHSSQLNNSSETTTLSSSSKKVTKKDVKKDYKKLYQPVFEDYQKILTSPKDTASIASLYQSLQATERPINSWAVENAVNQADEMRYAFADLNNDGIEELLIADLNVSGKYFLTGLYYLQAGKPVLLGEGFVAGHGGARNAALVYKGGEVLELSWSSGTGQGYGTLYRLNAKQEQATILQEKEIQIQANDIAADFGKNASDQIDLRGLDWQEFEVPSRSTKSETQLKAPWNANKSAKLEAFIKDWGERLGQPNYQKGIAGGDVGPDHLYTLRDDGPSEKMNAEYTDTGLGNAQYRIVERYSNWDKFPDVHSYFFAITNTGEPIVFHSDTTNGGQMYLKPTENAELQAEFKRLVEEE
;
A
#
# COMPACT_ATOMS: atom_id res chain seq x y z
N MET A 1 -1.70 43.78 27.93
CA MET A 1 -3.08 44.05 27.42
C MET A 1 -3.57 42.75 26.76
N LYS A 2 -4.68 42.22 27.33
CA LYS A 2 -5.30 40.94 26.91
C LYS A 2 -6.22 41.19 25.71
N ARG A 3 -6.17 40.32 24.68
CA ARG A 3 -7.33 40.06 23.84
C ARG A 3 -7.48 38.58 23.63
N LYS A 4 -8.52 38.01 24.22
CA LYS A 4 -9.06 36.66 23.95
C LYS A 4 -10.07 36.81 22.82
N GLU A 5 -9.91 36.04 21.75
CA GLU A 5 -11.00 35.83 20.80
C GLU A 5 -11.49 34.40 20.95
N LYS A 6 -12.80 34.33 21.27
CA LYS A 6 -13.58 33.09 21.39
C LYS A 6 -14.11 32.74 19.99
N LEU A 7 -13.85 31.56 19.49
CA LEU A 7 -14.61 30.98 18.39
C LEU A 7 -15.74 30.15 19.00
N GLY A 8 -16.97 30.58 18.70
CA GLY A 8 -18.18 29.90 19.11
C GLY A 8 -18.57 28.80 18.14
N ALA A 9 -18.80 27.60 18.67
CA ALA A 9 -19.44 26.51 17.97
C ALA A 9 -20.94 26.73 17.93
N VAL A 10 -21.53 26.69 16.75
CA VAL A 10 -23.00 26.68 16.58
C VAL A 10 -23.42 25.22 16.39
N ILE A 11 -24.08 24.69 17.43
CA ILE A 11 -24.79 23.41 17.38
C ILE A 11 -26.23 23.70 17.03
N LEU A 12 -26.72 23.23 15.91
CA LEU A 12 -28.12 23.21 15.56
C LEU A 12 -28.71 21.83 15.92
N LEU A 13 -29.42 21.76 17.04
CA LEU A 13 -30.32 20.66 17.37
C LEU A 13 -31.65 20.89 16.64
N ALA A 14 -32.09 19.96 15.83
CA ALA A 14 -33.47 19.86 15.38
C ALA A 14 -34.11 18.60 16.00
N ALA A 15 -34.90 18.81 17.04
CA ALA A 15 -35.75 17.79 17.61
C ALA A 15 -37.09 17.77 16.86
N GLY A 16 -37.47 16.63 16.30
CA GLY A 16 -38.76 16.36 15.72
C GLY A 16 -39.43 15.17 16.42
N LEU A 17 -40.35 15.46 17.33
CA LEU A 17 -41.31 14.48 17.88
C LEU A 17 -42.33 14.11 16.82
N VAL A 18 -42.61 12.82 16.63
CA VAL A 18 -43.92 12.37 16.13
C VAL A 18 -44.35 11.10 16.90
N THR A 19 -45.59 11.17 17.28
CA THR A 19 -46.32 10.41 18.26
C THR A 19 -46.78 9.03 17.78
N VAL A 20 -46.93 8.18 18.78
CA VAL A 20 -47.53 6.87 18.92
C VAL A 20 -48.89 6.70 18.22
N GLY A 21 -49.07 5.55 17.59
CA GLY A 21 -50.40 5.01 17.22
C GLY A 21 -50.39 3.48 17.32
N CYS A 22 -50.81 2.94 18.46
CA CYS A 22 -51.12 1.52 18.66
C CYS A 22 -52.41 1.12 17.94
N SER A 23 -52.42 0.03 17.26
CA SER A 23 -53.65 -0.77 17.09
C SER A 23 -53.33 -2.28 17.03
N LYS A 24 -53.78 -2.98 18.04
CA LYS A 24 -53.83 -4.46 18.16
C LYS A 24 -55.03 -5.00 17.38
N ARG A 25 -54.86 -6.12 16.69
CA ARG A 25 -55.83 -7.22 16.62
C ARG A 25 -55.22 -8.50 16.06
N THR A 26 -55.28 -9.53 16.87
CA THR A 26 -55.13 -10.96 16.60
C THR A 26 -56.50 -11.62 16.46
N PRO A 27 -56.63 -12.97 16.30
CA PRO A 27 -56.44 -13.80 15.11
C PRO A 27 -57.72 -14.63 14.79
N ARG A 28 -57.78 -15.36 13.70
CA ARG A 28 -58.63 -16.59 13.62
C ARG A 28 -58.29 -17.49 12.42
N HIS A 29 -58.08 -18.68 12.80
CA HIS A 29 -58.20 -20.08 12.37
C HIS A 29 -58.89 -20.43 11.04
N SER A 30 -58.24 -21.48 10.42
CA SER A 30 -58.78 -22.71 9.83
C SER A 30 -59.56 -22.61 8.52
N SER A 31 -59.32 -23.44 7.50
CA SER A 31 -59.40 -24.90 7.46
C SER A 31 -58.99 -25.43 6.05
N GLN A 32 -58.57 -26.64 6.07
CA GLN A 32 -58.27 -27.52 4.93
C GLN A 32 -59.46 -27.68 3.97
N LEU A 33 -59.18 -28.01 2.71
CA LEU A 33 -59.75 -29.16 1.99
C LEU A 33 -59.03 -29.46 0.66
N ASN A 34 -58.78 -30.75 0.51
CA ASN A 34 -58.25 -31.45 -0.67
C ASN A 34 -59.14 -31.32 -1.91
N ASN A 35 -58.59 -31.45 -3.13
CA ASN A 35 -58.75 -32.57 -4.05
C ASN A 35 -58.03 -32.31 -5.39
N SER A 36 -57.16 -33.23 -5.71
CA SER A 36 -57.18 -34.22 -6.83
C SER A 36 -57.20 -33.74 -8.28
N SER A 37 -56.15 -34.13 -8.97
CA SER A 37 -56.06 -34.69 -10.33
C SER A 37 -56.39 -33.85 -11.51
N GLU A 38 -55.42 -33.56 -12.39
CA GLU A 38 -55.31 -34.23 -13.67
C GLU A 38 -53.99 -33.95 -14.39
N THR A 39 -53.45 -35.00 -14.92
CA THR A 39 -52.22 -35.09 -15.68
C THR A 39 -52.46 -34.57 -17.09
N THR A 40 -51.68 -33.56 -17.52
CA THR A 40 -51.49 -33.35 -18.96
C THR A 40 -50.03 -33.03 -19.21
N THR A 41 -49.33 -34.01 -19.78
CA THR A 41 -47.99 -33.90 -20.33
C THR A 41 -47.99 -33.00 -21.57
N LEU A 42 -47.36 -31.86 -21.43
CA LEU A 42 -46.89 -31.09 -22.59
C LEU A 42 -45.38 -30.85 -22.43
N SER A 43 -44.64 -31.62 -23.19
CA SER A 43 -43.20 -31.46 -23.41
C SER A 43 -42.94 -30.09 -24.05
N SER A 44 -42.44 -29.16 -23.27
CA SER A 44 -41.84 -27.96 -23.81
C SER A 44 -40.34 -27.97 -23.42
N SER A 45 -39.51 -28.13 -24.44
CA SER A 45 -38.08 -27.99 -24.36
C SER A 45 -37.74 -26.57 -23.85
N SER A 46 -37.57 -26.41 -22.55
CA SER A 46 -36.99 -25.21 -22.00
C SER A 46 -35.50 -25.17 -22.39
N LYS A 47 -35.16 -24.39 -23.39
CA LYS A 47 -33.80 -23.90 -23.61
C LYS A 47 -33.34 -23.26 -22.32
N LYS A 48 -32.41 -23.94 -21.65
CA LYS A 48 -31.63 -23.37 -20.54
C LYS A 48 -30.88 -22.18 -21.07
N VAL A 49 -31.44 -20.99 -20.91
CA VAL A 49 -30.71 -19.73 -21.13
C VAL A 49 -29.66 -19.69 -20.00
N THR A 50 -28.46 -20.10 -20.32
CA THR A 50 -27.31 -19.78 -19.53
C THR A 50 -27.25 -18.27 -19.47
N LYS A 51 -27.56 -17.69 -18.30
CA LYS A 51 -27.17 -16.32 -17.98
C LYS A 51 -25.65 -16.27 -18.20
N LYS A 52 -25.23 -15.67 -19.31
CA LYS A 52 -23.87 -15.15 -19.46
C LYS A 52 -23.77 -14.08 -18.38
N ASP A 53 -23.03 -14.35 -17.32
CA ASP A 53 -22.66 -13.34 -16.37
C ASP A 53 -21.91 -12.27 -17.15
N VAL A 54 -22.56 -11.15 -17.38
CA VAL A 54 -21.91 -9.95 -17.91
C VAL A 54 -21.05 -9.47 -16.76
N LYS A 55 -19.76 -9.82 -16.79
CA LYS A 55 -18.77 -9.32 -15.84
C LYS A 55 -18.87 -7.79 -15.88
N LYS A 56 -19.34 -7.17 -14.79
CA LYS A 56 -19.41 -5.70 -14.70
C LYS A 56 -18.02 -5.14 -14.92
N ASP A 57 -17.93 -4.11 -15.74
CA ASP A 57 -16.68 -3.39 -15.96
C ASP A 57 -16.47 -2.39 -14.81
N TYR A 58 -15.95 -2.89 -13.68
CA TYR A 58 -15.67 -2.09 -12.50
C TYR A 58 -14.64 -0.99 -12.79
N LYS A 59 -13.66 -1.24 -13.67
CA LYS A 59 -12.69 -0.24 -14.08
C LYS A 59 -13.37 1.02 -14.61
N LYS A 60 -14.44 0.86 -15.39
CA LYS A 60 -15.24 1.97 -15.89
C LYS A 60 -16.03 2.69 -14.79
N LEU A 61 -16.56 1.95 -13.82
CA LEU A 61 -17.32 2.54 -12.71
C LEU A 61 -16.43 3.39 -11.80
N TYR A 62 -15.17 2.99 -11.61
CA TYR A 62 -14.18 3.71 -10.82
C TYR A 62 -13.24 4.59 -11.67
N GLN A 63 -13.56 4.83 -12.95
CA GLN A 63 -12.73 5.61 -13.86
C GLN A 63 -12.21 6.94 -13.27
N PRO A 64 -13.03 7.75 -12.54
CA PRO A 64 -12.52 9.00 -11.94
C PRO A 64 -11.42 8.78 -10.91
N VAL A 65 -11.40 7.65 -10.18
CA VAL A 65 -10.33 7.31 -9.24
C VAL A 65 -9.06 6.95 -10.01
N PHE A 66 -9.18 6.14 -11.07
CA PHE A 66 -8.05 5.81 -11.93
C PHE A 66 -7.41 7.05 -12.55
N GLU A 67 -8.21 8.04 -12.96
CA GLU A 67 -7.71 9.32 -13.49
C GLU A 67 -6.96 10.13 -12.43
N ASP A 68 -7.44 10.14 -11.18
CA ASP A 68 -6.75 10.78 -10.07
C ASP A 68 -5.41 10.08 -9.77
N TYR A 69 -5.40 8.74 -9.69
CA TYR A 69 -4.18 7.97 -9.48
C TYR A 69 -3.22 8.03 -10.67
N GLN A 70 -3.72 8.15 -11.89
CA GLN A 70 -2.86 8.39 -13.05
C GLN A 70 -2.05 9.67 -12.91
N LYS A 71 -2.68 10.76 -12.44
CA LYS A 71 -1.97 12.03 -12.17
C LYS A 71 -0.95 11.85 -11.06
N ILE A 72 -1.31 11.14 -9.97
CA ILE A 72 -0.43 10.86 -8.84
C ILE A 72 0.81 10.09 -9.32
N LEU A 73 0.60 8.97 -10.01
CA LEU A 73 1.67 8.05 -10.40
C LEU A 73 2.58 8.59 -11.52
N THR A 74 2.16 9.65 -12.22
CA THR A 74 2.96 10.33 -13.25
C THR A 74 3.57 11.63 -12.76
N SER A 75 3.27 12.07 -11.54
CA SER A 75 3.77 13.34 -11.00
C SER A 75 5.28 13.28 -10.76
N PRO A 76 6.00 14.37 -11.03
CA PRO A 76 7.37 14.53 -10.56
C PRO A 76 7.44 14.45 -9.03
N LYS A 77 8.54 13.89 -8.51
CA LYS A 77 8.74 13.65 -7.06
C LYS A 77 9.25 14.90 -6.31
N ASP A 78 9.23 16.07 -6.93
CA ASP A 78 9.61 17.33 -6.28
C ASP A 78 8.45 17.94 -5.47
N THR A 79 8.79 18.65 -4.40
CA THR A 79 7.82 19.21 -3.45
C THR A 79 6.81 20.16 -4.11
N ALA A 80 7.22 20.94 -5.10
CA ALA A 80 6.33 21.92 -5.75
C ALA A 80 5.28 21.21 -6.62
N SER A 81 5.70 20.21 -7.38
CA SER A 81 4.80 19.35 -8.18
C SER A 81 3.81 18.62 -7.32
N ILE A 82 4.26 18.01 -6.22
CA ILE A 82 3.39 17.29 -5.26
C ILE A 82 2.37 18.25 -4.62
N ALA A 83 2.80 19.44 -4.21
CA ALA A 83 1.89 20.44 -3.63
C ALA A 83 0.82 20.92 -4.63
N SER A 84 1.20 21.16 -5.89
CA SER A 84 0.27 21.54 -6.95
C SER A 84 -0.72 20.43 -7.27
N LEU A 85 -0.23 19.19 -7.35
CA LEU A 85 -1.06 17.99 -7.54
C LEU A 85 -2.08 17.86 -6.42
N TYR A 86 -1.63 17.93 -5.17
CA TYR A 86 -2.50 17.85 -3.99
C TYR A 86 -3.63 18.89 -4.06
N GLN A 87 -3.32 20.16 -4.37
CA GLN A 87 -4.34 21.20 -4.53
C GLN A 87 -5.37 20.83 -5.60
N SER A 88 -4.94 20.25 -6.72
CA SER A 88 -5.84 19.83 -7.79
C SER A 88 -6.78 18.67 -7.35
N LEU A 89 -6.28 17.75 -6.55
CA LEU A 89 -7.04 16.62 -6.02
C LEU A 89 -8.03 17.04 -4.93
N GLN A 90 -7.71 18.07 -4.12
CA GLN A 90 -8.64 18.64 -3.13
C GLN A 90 -9.87 19.27 -3.78
N ALA A 91 -9.79 19.71 -5.03
CA ALA A 91 -10.93 20.24 -5.77
C ALA A 91 -11.86 19.16 -6.33
N THR A 92 -11.53 17.87 -6.17
CA THR A 92 -12.37 16.76 -6.63
C THR A 92 -13.44 16.39 -5.59
N GLU A 93 -14.42 15.59 -5.99
CA GLU A 93 -15.42 15.02 -5.06
C GLU A 93 -14.81 13.92 -4.15
N ARG A 94 -13.54 13.59 -4.32
CA ARG A 94 -12.79 12.52 -3.62
C ARG A 94 -11.45 13.05 -3.12
N PRO A 95 -11.45 14.00 -2.18
CA PRO A 95 -10.19 14.56 -1.68
C PRO A 95 -9.34 13.47 -1.03
N ILE A 96 -8.08 13.38 -1.44
CA ILE A 96 -7.08 12.44 -0.89
C ILE A 96 -6.17 13.24 0.04
N ASN A 97 -5.77 12.66 1.16
CA ASN A 97 -4.87 13.31 2.10
C ASN A 97 -3.51 13.64 1.46
N SER A 98 -2.90 14.77 1.83
CA SER A 98 -1.61 15.20 1.28
C SER A 98 -0.49 14.18 1.47
N TRP A 99 -0.46 13.51 2.62
CA TRP A 99 0.52 12.46 2.91
C TRP A 99 0.28 11.19 2.10
N ALA A 100 -1.00 10.84 1.85
CA ALA A 100 -1.33 9.73 0.97
C ALA A 100 -0.90 10.02 -0.47
N VAL A 101 -1.09 11.26 -0.96
CA VAL A 101 -0.60 11.69 -2.28
C VAL A 101 0.92 11.63 -2.34
N GLU A 102 1.62 12.18 -1.34
CA GLU A 102 3.09 12.18 -1.29
C GLU A 102 3.66 10.76 -1.26
N ASN A 103 3.10 9.87 -0.41
CA ASN A 103 3.52 8.48 -0.35
C ASN A 103 3.31 7.78 -1.70
N ALA A 104 2.15 7.96 -2.33
CA ALA A 104 1.85 7.33 -3.61
C ALA A 104 2.73 7.85 -4.77
N VAL A 105 3.07 9.15 -4.80
CA VAL A 105 4.02 9.71 -5.77
C VAL A 105 5.40 9.09 -5.57
N ASN A 106 5.87 9.00 -4.32
CA ASN A 106 7.19 8.46 -4.01
C ASN A 106 7.31 6.96 -4.27
N GLN A 107 6.22 6.21 -4.08
CA GLN A 107 6.13 4.76 -4.23
C GLN A 107 5.33 4.33 -5.47
N ALA A 108 5.31 5.15 -6.50
CA ALA A 108 4.47 4.94 -7.68
C ALA A 108 4.64 3.55 -8.32
N ASP A 109 5.83 2.96 -8.25
CA ASP A 109 6.13 1.64 -8.80
C ASP A 109 5.54 0.49 -7.97
N GLU A 110 5.31 0.72 -6.69
CA GLU A 110 4.76 -0.25 -5.73
C GLU A 110 3.22 -0.21 -5.67
N MET A 111 2.60 0.80 -6.28
CA MET A 111 1.15 0.97 -6.22
C MET A 111 0.43 -0.09 -7.04
N ARG A 112 -0.58 -0.70 -6.42
CA ARG A 112 -1.44 -1.73 -7.01
C ARG A 112 -2.90 -1.42 -6.71
N TYR A 113 -3.80 -1.99 -7.50
CA TYR A 113 -5.23 -1.96 -7.22
C TYR A 113 -5.85 -3.35 -7.30
N ALA A 114 -6.94 -3.56 -6.57
CA ALA A 114 -7.75 -4.77 -6.64
C ALA A 114 -9.23 -4.43 -6.50
N PHE A 115 -10.08 -5.30 -7.03
CA PHE A 115 -11.52 -5.24 -6.81
C PHE A 115 -11.95 -6.40 -5.91
N ALA A 116 -12.82 -6.12 -4.94
CA ALA A 116 -13.37 -7.13 -4.06
C ALA A 116 -14.76 -6.73 -3.57
N ASP A 117 -15.71 -7.66 -3.59
CA ASP A 117 -17.04 -7.49 -2.99
C ASP A 117 -16.94 -7.74 -1.48
N LEU A 118 -16.71 -6.66 -0.73
CA LEU A 118 -16.40 -6.71 0.69
C LEU A 118 -17.63 -6.98 1.57
N ASN A 119 -18.83 -6.56 1.11
CA ASN A 119 -20.09 -6.67 1.84
C ASN A 119 -21.03 -7.75 1.29
N ASN A 120 -20.63 -8.48 0.24
CA ASN A 120 -21.37 -9.53 -0.47
C ASN A 120 -22.70 -9.05 -1.08
N ASP A 121 -22.73 -7.83 -1.63
CA ASP A 121 -23.90 -7.29 -2.31
C ASP A 121 -23.85 -7.44 -3.85
N GLY A 122 -22.77 -8.02 -4.38
CA GLY A 122 -22.54 -8.23 -5.80
C GLY A 122 -21.98 -7.00 -6.52
N ILE A 123 -21.48 -6.02 -5.77
CA ILE A 123 -20.78 -4.83 -6.26
C ILE A 123 -19.41 -4.81 -5.61
N GLU A 124 -18.36 -4.76 -6.42
CA GLU A 124 -17.00 -4.79 -5.89
C GLU A 124 -16.54 -3.38 -5.52
N GLU A 125 -15.90 -3.26 -4.38
CA GLU A 125 -15.14 -2.09 -3.95
C GLU A 125 -13.77 -2.07 -4.63
N LEU A 126 -13.20 -0.85 -4.76
CA LEU A 126 -11.85 -0.64 -5.27
C LEU A 126 -10.89 -0.42 -4.09
N LEU A 127 -9.92 -1.29 -3.99
CA LEU A 127 -8.81 -1.20 -3.03
C LEU A 127 -7.56 -0.74 -3.77
N ILE A 128 -6.83 0.20 -3.16
CA ILE A 128 -5.53 0.66 -3.64
C ILE A 128 -4.53 0.46 -2.52
N ALA A 129 -3.39 -0.14 -2.85
CA ALA A 129 -2.35 -0.44 -1.87
C ALA A 129 -0.96 -0.21 -2.46
N ASP A 130 0.02 0.02 -1.60
CA ASP A 130 1.42 -0.17 -1.95
C ASP A 130 1.88 -1.58 -1.56
N LEU A 131 2.81 -2.13 -2.33
CA LEU A 131 3.50 -3.37 -2.04
C LEU A 131 4.80 -3.02 -1.32
N ASN A 132 4.80 -3.06 0.01
CA ASN A 132 5.98 -2.72 0.78
C ASN A 132 7.11 -3.76 0.61
N VAL A 133 8.31 -3.38 1.06
CA VAL A 133 9.55 -4.18 0.94
C VAL A 133 9.43 -5.60 1.53
N SER A 134 8.48 -5.84 2.44
CA SER A 134 8.22 -7.16 3.04
C SER A 134 7.24 -8.00 2.22
N GLY A 135 6.82 -7.55 1.04
CA GLY A 135 5.80 -8.22 0.23
C GLY A 135 4.40 -8.18 0.87
N LYS A 136 4.15 -7.23 1.76
CA LYS A 136 2.83 -7.00 2.37
C LYS A 136 2.17 -5.81 1.70
N TYR A 137 0.90 -5.96 1.38
CA TYR A 137 0.10 -4.85 0.87
C TYR A 137 -0.34 -3.94 2.01
N PHE A 138 0.01 -2.66 1.90
CA PHE A 138 -0.47 -1.60 2.79
C PHE A 138 -1.58 -0.84 2.08
N LEU A 139 -2.80 -0.91 2.61
CA LEU A 139 -3.98 -0.28 2.01
C LEU A 139 -3.85 1.24 2.11
N THR A 140 -3.74 1.93 0.97
CA THR A 140 -3.57 3.38 0.87
C THR A 140 -4.87 4.09 0.51
N GLY A 141 -5.84 3.37 -0.08
CA GLY A 141 -7.16 3.91 -0.40
C GLY A 141 -8.19 2.80 -0.55
N LEU A 142 -9.37 3.01 0.01
CA LEU A 142 -10.53 2.15 -0.17
C LEU A 142 -11.69 3.00 -0.68
N TYR A 143 -12.21 2.64 -1.83
CA TYR A 143 -13.34 3.33 -2.47
C TYR A 143 -14.53 2.39 -2.63
N TYR A 144 -15.72 2.91 -2.40
CA TYR A 144 -16.97 2.23 -2.68
C TYR A 144 -17.87 3.07 -3.59
N LEU A 145 -18.88 2.48 -4.20
CA LEU A 145 -19.86 3.22 -4.98
C LEU A 145 -21.00 3.70 -4.09
N GLN A 146 -21.25 5.01 -4.09
CA GLN A 146 -22.44 5.61 -3.50
C GLN A 146 -23.28 6.24 -4.62
N ALA A 147 -24.49 5.75 -4.82
CA ALA A 147 -25.36 6.19 -5.91
C ALA A 147 -24.65 6.22 -7.29
N GLY A 148 -23.82 5.23 -7.59
CA GLY A 148 -23.05 5.09 -8.83
C GLY A 148 -21.78 5.94 -8.93
N LYS A 149 -21.42 6.67 -7.89
CA LYS A 149 -20.19 7.49 -7.84
C LYS A 149 -19.18 6.89 -6.87
N PRO A 150 -17.89 6.85 -7.23
CA PRO A 150 -16.83 6.46 -6.30
C PRO A 150 -16.71 7.45 -5.13
N VAL A 151 -16.67 6.92 -3.92
CA VAL A 151 -16.45 7.68 -2.68
C VAL A 151 -15.31 7.04 -1.92
N LEU A 152 -14.37 7.85 -1.42
CA LEU A 152 -13.29 7.40 -0.54
C LEU A 152 -13.86 7.10 0.84
N LEU A 153 -13.66 5.88 1.34
CA LEU A 153 -14.11 5.45 2.66
C LEU A 153 -12.98 5.47 3.70
N GLY A 154 -11.78 5.10 3.30
CA GLY A 154 -10.65 5.05 4.21
C GLY A 154 -9.32 5.15 3.46
N GLU A 155 -8.33 5.69 4.14
CA GLU A 155 -6.99 5.89 3.62
C GLU A 155 -5.94 5.25 4.53
N GLY A 156 -4.76 5.01 3.97
CA GLY A 156 -3.57 4.67 4.73
C GLY A 156 -2.38 5.51 4.28
N PHE A 157 -1.64 6.07 5.23
CA PHE A 157 -0.42 6.82 4.93
C PHE A 157 0.53 6.90 6.13
N VAL A 158 1.78 7.22 5.83
CA VAL A 158 2.83 7.49 6.80
C VAL A 158 3.37 8.88 6.54
N ALA A 159 3.02 9.85 7.39
CA ALA A 159 3.60 11.19 7.30
C ALA A 159 5.08 11.17 7.66
N GLY A 160 5.89 11.95 6.96
CA GLY A 160 7.31 12.11 7.25
C GLY A 160 7.59 12.71 8.63
N HIS A 161 8.83 12.59 9.10
CA HIS A 161 9.35 13.24 10.31
C HIS A 161 8.58 12.92 11.60
N GLY A 162 8.07 11.69 11.75
CA GLY A 162 7.37 11.27 12.97
C GLY A 162 5.97 11.86 13.15
N GLY A 163 5.36 12.36 12.08
CA GLY A 163 4.03 12.98 12.06
C GLY A 163 2.87 12.00 12.20
N ALA A 164 1.79 12.30 11.49
CA ALA A 164 0.56 11.51 11.50
C ALA A 164 0.73 10.13 10.83
N ARG A 165 -0.10 9.20 11.26
CA ARG A 165 -0.27 7.89 10.64
C ARG A 165 -1.75 7.66 10.40
N ASN A 166 -2.06 6.98 9.32
CA ASN A 166 -3.42 6.52 9.05
C ASN A 166 -3.38 5.09 8.53
N ALA A 167 -4.38 4.29 8.87
CA ALA A 167 -4.53 2.93 8.38
C ALA A 167 -5.99 2.57 8.23
N ALA A 168 -6.33 1.84 7.19
CA ALA A 168 -7.65 1.25 6.99
C ALA A 168 -7.53 -0.28 7.06
N LEU A 169 -8.27 -0.88 7.98
CA LEU A 169 -8.32 -2.32 8.20
C LEU A 169 -9.68 -2.85 7.75
N VAL A 170 -9.69 -3.84 6.88
CA VAL A 170 -10.91 -4.38 6.27
C VAL A 170 -11.28 -5.70 6.94
N TYR A 171 -12.55 -5.83 7.32
CA TYR A 171 -13.09 -7.01 7.98
C TYR A 171 -14.20 -7.65 7.16
N LYS A 172 -14.44 -8.93 7.39
CA LYS A 172 -15.53 -9.69 6.77
C LYS A 172 -16.88 -9.01 7.02
N GLY A 173 -17.75 -9.03 6.02
CA GLY A 173 -19.07 -8.42 6.09
C GLY A 173 -19.10 -6.92 5.83
N GLY A 174 -18.06 -6.40 5.14
CA GLY A 174 -18.01 -5.02 4.68
C GLY A 174 -17.75 -3.99 5.80
N GLU A 175 -17.12 -4.40 6.89
CA GLU A 175 -16.74 -3.46 7.93
C GLU A 175 -15.31 -2.97 7.74
N VAL A 176 -15.09 -1.67 7.95
CA VAL A 176 -13.80 -1.00 7.75
C VAL A 176 -13.48 -0.18 8.99
N LEU A 177 -12.35 -0.47 9.61
CA LEU A 177 -11.84 0.32 10.73
C LEU A 177 -10.73 1.24 10.23
N GLU A 178 -11.04 2.53 10.20
CA GLU A 178 -10.06 3.57 9.92
C GLU A 178 -9.44 4.06 11.23
N LEU A 179 -8.12 4.13 11.27
CA LEU A 179 -7.32 4.58 12.41
C LEU A 179 -6.45 5.74 12.00
N SER A 180 -6.48 6.84 12.77
CA SER A 180 -5.61 7.99 12.59
C SER A 180 -4.94 8.31 13.93
N TRP A 181 -3.60 8.44 13.94
CA TRP A 181 -2.88 8.71 15.18
C TRP A 181 -1.57 9.49 14.95
N SER A 182 -1.10 10.11 16.03
CA SER A 182 0.24 10.71 16.07
C SER A 182 1.28 9.63 16.40
N SER A 183 2.32 9.50 15.59
CA SER A 183 3.38 8.52 15.85
C SER A 183 4.20 8.82 17.11
N GLY A 184 4.28 10.10 17.51
CA GLY A 184 5.04 10.51 18.68
C GLY A 184 4.34 10.21 20.01
N THR A 185 3.02 10.38 20.09
CA THR A 185 2.22 10.17 21.30
C THR A 185 1.43 8.87 21.29
N GLY A 186 1.15 8.32 20.12
CA GLY A 186 0.25 7.19 19.94
C GLY A 186 -1.23 7.53 20.13
N GLN A 187 -1.55 8.77 20.47
CA GLN A 187 -2.92 9.24 20.60
C GLN A 187 -3.56 9.45 19.23
N GLY A 188 -4.81 9.08 19.10
CA GLY A 188 -5.51 9.15 17.83
C GLY A 188 -7.00 8.92 17.95
N TYR A 189 -7.60 8.61 16.83
CA TYR A 189 -9.02 8.41 16.68
C TYR A 189 -9.28 7.21 15.77
N GLY A 190 -10.28 6.43 16.09
CA GLY A 190 -10.72 5.30 15.27
C GLY A 190 -12.18 5.41 14.91
N THR A 191 -12.52 5.10 13.67
CA THR A 191 -13.89 5.06 13.15
C THR A 191 -14.15 3.72 12.49
N LEU A 192 -15.14 2.99 13.00
CA LEU A 192 -15.62 1.75 12.41
C LEU A 192 -16.81 2.02 11.50
N TYR A 193 -16.64 1.76 10.21
CA TYR A 193 -17.68 1.86 9.20
C TYR A 193 -18.26 0.50 8.86
N ARG A 194 -19.48 0.51 8.28
CA ARG A 194 -20.06 -0.60 7.53
C ARG A 194 -20.49 -0.13 6.16
N LEU A 195 -20.02 -0.84 5.14
CA LEU A 195 -20.50 -0.72 3.78
C LEU A 195 -21.93 -1.25 3.68
N ASN A 196 -22.83 -0.43 3.20
CA ASN A 196 -24.22 -0.80 3.02
C ASN A 196 -24.46 -1.32 1.60
N ALA A 197 -25.39 -2.28 1.48
CA ALA A 197 -25.77 -2.81 0.18
C ALA A 197 -26.42 -1.75 -0.73
N LYS A 198 -26.49 -2.04 -2.02
CA LYS A 198 -27.17 -1.20 -3.03
C LYS A 198 -26.58 0.21 -3.19
N GLN A 199 -25.31 0.37 -2.95
CA GLN A 199 -24.60 1.65 -3.09
C GLN A 199 -25.18 2.76 -2.17
N GLU A 200 -25.70 2.39 -1.04
CA GLU A 200 -26.06 3.33 0.00
C GLU A 200 -24.82 3.87 0.72
N GLN A 201 -24.94 5.04 1.35
CA GLN A 201 -23.86 5.63 2.13
C GLN A 201 -23.40 4.67 3.24
N ALA A 202 -22.10 4.51 3.41
CA ALA A 202 -21.54 3.73 4.51
C ALA A 202 -21.98 4.29 5.87
N THR A 203 -22.30 3.40 6.81
CA THR A 203 -22.77 3.76 8.15
C THR A 203 -21.61 3.75 9.14
N ILE A 204 -21.47 4.81 9.92
CA ILE A 204 -20.57 4.81 11.07
C ILE A 204 -21.22 3.99 12.18
N LEU A 205 -20.54 2.91 12.59
CA LEU A 205 -20.99 2.04 13.67
C LEU A 205 -20.44 2.49 15.02
N GLN A 206 -19.21 3.00 15.03
CA GLN A 206 -18.51 3.37 16.25
C GLN A 206 -17.41 4.39 15.95
N GLU A 207 -17.25 5.36 16.84
CA GLU A 207 -16.14 6.31 16.83
C GLU A 207 -15.60 6.45 18.25
N LYS A 208 -14.30 6.48 18.41
CA LYS A 208 -13.67 6.71 19.73
C LYS A 208 -12.22 7.17 19.62
N GLU A 209 -11.75 7.81 20.67
CA GLU A 209 -10.34 8.05 20.89
C GLU A 209 -9.60 6.72 21.11
N ILE A 210 -8.37 6.65 20.63
CA ILE A 210 -7.50 5.48 20.75
C ILE A 210 -6.11 5.86 21.26
N GLN A 211 -5.44 4.86 21.82
CA GLN A 211 -4.01 4.89 22.18
C GLN A 211 -3.34 3.70 21.52
N ILE A 212 -2.64 3.92 20.41
CA ILE A 212 -2.14 2.85 19.51
C ILE A 212 -1.17 1.87 20.19
N GLN A 213 -0.52 2.29 21.27
CA GLN A 213 0.47 1.48 22.00
C GLN A 213 -0.14 0.64 23.13
N ALA A 214 -1.41 0.83 23.46
CA ALA A 214 -1.94 0.33 24.72
C ALA A 214 -2.49 -1.10 24.64
N ASN A 215 -3.09 -1.54 23.53
CA ASN A 215 -3.73 -2.85 23.42
C ASN A 215 -4.02 -3.20 21.94
N ASP A 216 -4.69 -4.33 21.73
CA ASP A 216 -5.29 -4.67 20.44
C ASP A 216 -6.43 -3.68 20.12
N ILE A 217 -6.11 -2.63 19.36
CA ILE A 217 -7.07 -1.58 18.97
C ILE A 217 -8.28 -2.17 18.26
N ALA A 218 -8.11 -3.21 17.45
CA ALA A 218 -9.21 -3.86 16.76
C ALA A 218 -10.21 -4.46 17.76
N ALA A 219 -9.73 -5.04 18.86
CA ALA A 219 -10.59 -5.58 19.92
C ALA A 219 -11.42 -4.51 20.62
N ASP A 220 -10.91 -3.27 20.76
CA ASP A 220 -11.68 -2.15 21.31
C ASP A 220 -12.90 -1.80 20.46
N PHE A 221 -12.86 -2.11 19.16
CA PHE A 221 -13.97 -1.97 18.21
C PHE A 221 -14.75 -3.28 18.02
N GLY A 222 -14.53 -4.29 18.88
CA GLY A 222 -15.17 -5.61 18.79
C GLY A 222 -14.74 -6.40 17.57
N LYS A 223 -13.53 -6.16 17.04
CA LYS A 223 -12.95 -6.87 15.91
C LYS A 223 -11.87 -7.85 16.37
N ASN A 224 -11.77 -8.96 15.65
CA ASN A 224 -10.72 -9.95 15.86
C ASN A 224 -9.83 -10.04 14.63
N ALA A 225 -8.57 -10.38 14.83
CA ALA A 225 -7.63 -10.57 13.72
C ALA A 225 -8.08 -11.67 12.72
N SER A 226 -8.81 -12.69 13.19
CA SER A 226 -9.38 -13.76 12.34
C SER A 226 -10.49 -13.30 11.40
N ASP A 227 -11.08 -12.15 11.66
CA ASP A 227 -12.15 -11.57 10.86
C ASP A 227 -11.62 -10.53 9.85
N GLN A 228 -10.35 -10.15 9.98
CA GLN A 228 -9.68 -9.28 9.03
C GLN A 228 -9.49 -10.01 7.69
N ILE A 229 -9.72 -9.30 6.59
CA ILE A 229 -9.48 -9.83 5.24
C ILE A 229 -7.98 -9.86 4.98
N ASP A 230 -7.49 -11.02 4.53
CA ASP A 230 -6.10 -11.15 4.08
C ASP A 230 -5.95 -10.53 2.69
N LEU A 231 -5.36 -9.35 2.63
CA LEU A 231 -5.16 -8.62 1.40
C LEU A 231 -4.27 -9.37 0.39
N ARG A 232 -3.44 -10.33 0.83
CA ARG A 232 -2.57 -11.14 -0.06
C ARG A 232 -3.38 -12.07 -0.97
N GLY A 233 -4.62 -12.38 -0.61
CA GLY A 233 -5.52 -13.23 -1.39
C GLY A 233 -6.27 -12.51 -2.51
N LEU A 234 -6.13 -11.19 -2.65
CA LEU A 234 -6.79 -10.40 -3.68
C LEU A 234 -6.03 -10.45 -5.02
N ASP A 235 -6.76 -10.25 -6.11
CA ASP A 235 -6.19 -10.17 -7.47
C ASP A 235 -5.64 -8.76 -7.73
N TRP A 236 -4.44 -8.49 -7.23
CA TRP A 236 -3.77 -7.21 -7.37
C TRP A 236 -3.24 -6.98 -8.77
N GLN A 237 -3.54 -5.82 -9.33
CA GLN A 237 -3.18 -5.39 -10.67
C GLN A 237 -2.33 -4.12 -10.64
N GLU A 238 -1.50 -3.97 -11.67
CA GLU A 238 -0.71 -2.74 -11.88
C GLU A 238 -1.57 -1.66 -12.52
N PHE A 239 -1.27 -0.39 -12.17
CA PHE A 239 -1.88 0.73 -12.87
C PHE A 239 -1.30 0.86 -14.29
N GLU A 240 -2.17 1.03 -15.27
CA GLU A 240 -1.76 1.41 -16.63
C GLU A 240 -1.43 2.90 -16.64
N VAL A 241 -0.15 3.24 -16.56
CA VAL A 241 0.31 4.63 -16.58
C VAL A 241 0.87 4.94 -17.97
N PRO A 242 0.33 5.92 -18.73
CA PRO A 242 0.74 6.19 -20.11
C PRO A 242 2.21 6.49 -20.31
N SER A 243 2.89 7.04 -19.31
CA SER A 243 4.35 7.25 -19.33
C SER A 243 5.13 5.97 -19.04
N ARG A 244 4.46 4.92 -18.52
CA ARG A 244 4.96 3.54 -18.44
C ARG A 244 4.54 2.68 -19.64
N SER A 245 3.63 3.16 -20.49
CA SER A 245 3.43 2.57 -21.80
C SER A 245 4.78 2.69 -22.50
N THR A 246 5.60 1.66 -22.31
CA THR A 246 6.67 1.23 -23.16
C THR A 246 6.83 2.18 -24.37
N LYS A 247 7.76 3.16 -24.29
CA LYS A 247 8.56 3.37 -25.47
C LYS A 247 8.84 1.97 -25.94
N SER A 248 8.36 1.62 -27.14
CA SER A 248 8.67 0.39 -27.83
C SER A 248 10.04 -0.02 -27.34
N GLU A 249 10.07 -1.06 -26.49
CA GLU A 249 11.29 -1.66 -26.06
C GLU A 249 12.06 -2.07 -27.30
N THR A 250 13.01 -1.26 -27.72
CA THR A 250 14.31 -1.87 -27.88
C THR A 250 14.59 -2.33 -26.46
N GLN A 251 14.31 -3.61 -26.15
CA GLN A 251 14.54 -4.25 -24.88
C GLN A 251 15.94 -3.86 -24.40
N LEU A 252 16.05 -2.83 -23.58
CA LEU A 252 17.21 -2.68 -22.74
C LEU A 252 17.13 -3.88 -21.80
N LYS A 253 17.82 -4.94 -22.15
CA LYS A 253 17.96 -6.14 -21.33
C LYS A 253 18.31 -5.65 -19.94
N ALA A 254 17.43 -5.92 -18.96
CA ALA A 254 17.64 -5.49 -17.58
C ALA A 254 19.03 -5.98 -17.12
N PRO A 255 19.92 -5.10 -16.67
CA PRO A 255 21.29 -5.48 -16.32
C PRO A 255 21.34 -6.41 -15.12
N TRP A 256 20.24 -6.52 -14.35
CA TRP A 256 20.10 -7.40 -13.20
C TRP A 256 18.81 -8.23 -13.25
N ASN A 257 18.81 -9.41 -12.60
CA ASN A 257 17.66 -10.30 -12.50
C ASN A 257 17.86 -11.36 -11.40
N ALA A 258 16.82 -12.12 -11.09
CA ALA A 258 16.84 -13.16 -10.05
C ALA A 258 17.94 -14.23 -10.23
N ASN A 259 18.31 -14.57 -11.47
CA ASN A 259 19.38 -15.55 -11.73
C ASN A 259 20.75 -14.98 -11.34
N LYS A 260 21.01 -13.71 -11.70
CA LYS A 260 22.25 -13.01 -11.31
C LYS A 260 22.32 -12.80 -9.80
N SER A 261 21.17 -12.49 -9.16
CA SER A 261 21.02 -12.42 -7.71
C SER A 261 21.42 -13.73 -7.02
N ALA A 262 20.91 -14.86 -7.48
CA ALA A 262 21.24 -16.18 -6.93
C ALA A 262 22.74 -16.53 -7.10
N LYS A 263 23.33 -16.15 -8.23
CA LYS A 263 24.79 -16.34 -8.46
C LYS A 263 25.63 -15.48 -7.53
N LEU A 264 25.25 -14.22 -7.32
CA LEU A 264 25.92 -13.34 -6.38
C LEU A 264 25.83 -13.87 -4.95
N GLU A 265 24.64 -14.33 -4.53
CA GLU A 265 24.43 -14.91 -3.21
C GLU A 265 25.35 -16.13 -2.96
N ALA A 266 25.44 -17.03 -3.93
CA ALA A 266 26.33 -18.18 -3.85
C ALA A 266 27.81 -17.75 -3.77
N PHE A 267 28.21 -16.76 -4.55
CA PHE A 267 29.55 -16.20 -4.51
C PHE A 267 29.85 -15.53 -3.16
N ILE A 268 28.96 -14.70 -2.62
CA ILE A 268 29.15 -14.01 -1.32
C ILE A 268 29.32 -15.03 -0.20
N LYS A 269 28.57 -16.13 -0.23
CA LYS A 269 28.71 -17.20 0.76
C LYS A 269 30.10 -17.83 0.71
N ASP A 270 30.55 -18.26 -0.46
CA ASP A 270 31.89 -18.86 -0.64
C ASP A 270 33.01 -17.87 -0.31
N TRP A 271 32.91 -16.64 -0.76
CA TRP A 271 33.83 -15.56 -0.49
C TRP A 271 33.93 -15.28 1.02
N GLY A 272 32.82 -15.18 1.73
CA GLY A 272 32.78 -14.96 3.17
C GLY A 272 33.40 -16.12 3.96
N GLU A 273 33.13 -17.37 3.56
CA GLU A 273 33.75 -18.56 4.15
C GLU A 273 35.29 -18.53 4.03
N ARG A 274 35.78 -18.17 2.83
CA ARG A 274 37.25 -18.07 2.58
C ARG A 274 37.93 -16.97 3.41
N LEU A 275 37.21 -15.90 3.75
CA LEU A 275 37.70 -14.82 4.61
C LEU A 275 37.52 -15.10 6.10
N GLY A 276 36.96 -16.23 6.50
CA GLY A 276 36.58 -16.49 7.89
C GLY A 276 35.40 -15.63 8.40
N GLN A 277 34.59 -15.12 7.50
CA GLN A 277 33.39 -14.32 7.74
C GLN A 277 32.16 -14.96 7.07
N PRO A 278 31.73 -16.16 7.49
CA PRO A 278 30.81 -17.00 6.71
C PRO A 278 29.36 -16.54 6.68
N ASN A 279 28.96 -15.60 7.54
CA ASN A 279 27.54 -15.35 7.81
C ASN A 279 27.03 -14.05 7.17
N TYR A 280 27.43 -13.75 5.93
CA TYR A 280 26.80 -12.67 5.18
C TYR A 280 25.36 -13.04 4.83
N GLN A 281 24.42 -12.20 5.27
CA GLN A 281 22.99 -12.33 5.01
C GLN A 281 22.54 -11.26 4.02
N LYS A 282 21.63 -11.60 3.15
CA LYS A 282 20.97 -10.67 2.24
C LYS A 282 20.13 -9.67 3.05
N GLY A 283 20.22 -8.41 2.71
CA GLY A 283 19.59 -7.33 3.45
C GLY A 283 20.49 -6.73 4.55
N ILE A 284 19.93 -5.91 5.41
CA ILE A 284 20.61 -5.31 6.56
C ILE A 284 19.92 -5.80 7.82
N ALA A 285 20.60 -6.61 8.62
CA ALA A 285 20.08 -7.00 9.91
C ALA A 285 20.07 -5.77 10.86
N GLY A 286 18.95 -5.58 11.57
CA GLY A 286 18.77 -4.42 12.46
C GLY A 286 17.85 -3.33 11.92
N GLY A 287 17.36 -3.46 10.68
CA GLY A 287 16.37 -2.55 10.09
C GLY A 287 16.69 -2.21 8.64
N ASP A 288 15.64 -1.99 7.87
CA ASP A 288 15.78 -1.48 6.52
C ASP A 288 16.21 -0.01 6.56
N VAL A 289 17.47 0.22 6.18
CA VAL A 289 17.94 1.56 5.89
C VAL A 289 17.43 1.91 4.48
N GLY A 290 16.46 2.80 4.41
CA GLY A 290 15.94 3.30 3.13
C GLY A 290 17.03 4.03 2.34
N PRO A 291 16.88 4.17 1.02
CA PRO A 291 17.87 4.84 0.17
C PRO A 291 18.13 6.29 0.61
N ASP A 292 17.15 6.92 1.24
CA ASP A 292 17.24 8.27 1.79
C ASP A 292 18.22 8.42 2.97
N HIS A 293 18.65 7.32 3.57
CA HIS A 293 19.58 7.28 4.69
C HIS A 293 21.00 6.87 4.27
N LEU A 294 21.27 6.80 2.97
CA LEU A 294 22.59 6.47 2.44
C LEU A 294 23.39 7.74 2.12
N TYR A 295 24.61 7.77 2.59
CA TYR A 295 25.54 8.88 2.42
C TYR A 295 26.87 8.38 1.87
N THR A 296 27.47 9.13 0.97
CA THR A 296 28.84 8.86 0.53
C THR A 296 29.80 9.35 1.59
N LEU A 297 30.64 8.46 2.10
CA LEU A 297 31.78 8.84 2.96
C LEU A 297 32.90 9.40 2.10
N ARG A 298 33.39 10.59 2.42
CA ARG A 298 34.49 11.26 1.71
C ARG A 298 35.67 11.43 2.64
N ASP A 299 36.86 11.17 2.15
CA ASP A 299 38.10 11.32 2.90
C ASP A 299 38.52 12.80 3.07
N ASP A 300 38.04 13.69 2.18
CA ASP A 300 38.45 15.08 2.04
C ASP A 300 37.35 16.12 2.19
N GLY A 301 36.19 15.71 2.71
CA GLY A 301 35.05 16.62 2.83
C GLY A 301 33.86 16.06 3.61
N PRO A 302 32.78 16.84 3.75
CA PRO A 302 31.57 16.36 4.40
C PRO A 302 30.93 15.24 3.58
N SER A 303 30.31 14.27 4.27
CA SER A 303 29.53 13.23 3.63
C SER A 303 28.33 13.82 2.89
N GLU A 304 28.04 13.32 1.71
CA GLU A 304 26.92 13.76 0.87
C GLU A 304 25.84 12.68 0.80
N LYS A 305 24.57 13.07 0.85
CA LYS A 305 23.44 12.17 0.66
C LYS A 305 23.53 11.56 -0.74
N MET A 306 23.42 10.24 -0.83
CA MET A 306 23.42 9.54 -2.11
C MET A 306 22.08 9.73 -2.83
N ASN A 307 22.14 10.00 -4.13
CA ASN A 307 20.99 9.81 -5.01
C ASN A 307 20.92 8.33 -5.40
N ALA A 308 20.23 7.53 -4.57
CA ALA A 308 20.15 6.09 -4.69
C ALA A 308 18.71 5.59 -4.64
N GLU A 309 18.46 4.45 -5.27
CA GLU A 309 17.21 3.70 -5.17
C GLU A 309 17.48 2.19 -5.11
N TYR A 310 16.56 1.41 -4.53
CA TYR A 310 16.62 -0.05 -4.59
C TYR A 310 15.82 -0.56 -5.78
N THR A 311 16.35 -1.55 -6.51
CA THR A 311 15.72 -2.09 -7.73
C THR A 311 16.11 -3.55 -7.96
N ASP A 312 15.16 -4.38 -8.38
CA ASP A 312 15.40 -5.79 -8.69
C ASP A 312 15.95 -6.01 -10.12
N THR A 313 15.94 -4.96 -10.94
CA THR A 313 16.30 -5.04 -12.37
C THR A 313 17.57 -4.27 -12.72
N GLY A 314 18.04 -3.40 -11.85
CA GLY A 314 19.12 -2.46 -12.16
C GLY A 314 18.69 -1.34 -13.11
N LEU A 315 17.38 -1.22 -13.42
CA LEU A 315 16.79 -0.09 -14.13
C LEU A 315 16.24 0.90 -13.12
N GLY A 316 16.21 2.19 -13.47
CA GLY A 316 15.72 3.24 -12.60
C GLY A 316 16.26 4.62 -12.97
N ASN A 317 15.94 5.63 -12.16
CA ASN A 317 16.27 7.04 -12.43
C ASN A 317 17.35 7.61 -11.51
N ALA A 318 17.66 6.94 -10.40
CA ALA A 318 18.68 7.40 -9.48
C ALA A 318 20.11 7.23 -10.05
N GLN A 319 21.03 8.00 -9.51
CA GLN A 319 22.45 7.88 -9.87
C GLN A 319 23.01 6.49 -9.55
N TYR A 320 22.59 5.90 -8.41
CA TYR A 320 22.97 4.58 -7.96
C TYR A 320 21.75 3.71 -7.79
N ARG A 321 21.61 2.66 -8.58
CA ARG A 321 20.54 1.68 -8.53
C ARG A 321 21.06 0.44 -7.81
N ILE A 322 20.71 0.33 -6.52
CA ILE A 322 21.19 -0.76 -5.65
C ILE A 322 20.34 -1.99 -5.93
N VAL A 323 20.99 -3.05 -6.43
CA VAL A 323 20.35 -4.31 -6.79
C VAL A 323 20.45 -5.36 -5.69
N GLU A 324 21.49 -5.28 -4.84
CA GLU A 324 21.74 -6.23 -3.76
C GLU A 324 22.45 -5.56 -2.59
N ARG A 325 22.28 -6.13 -1.40
CA ARG A 325 22.99 -5.75 -0.19
C ARG A 325 23.19 -6.96 0.70
N TYR A 326 24.37 -7.07 1.32
CA TYR A 326 24.74 -8.14 2.23
C TYR A 326 25.45 -7.59 3.45
N SER A 327 25.20 -8.18 4.65
CA SER A 327 25.89 -7.79 5.88
C SER A 327 26.11 -8.97 6.81
N ASN A 328 27.19 -8.89 7.64
CA ASN A 328 27.60 -9.92 8.60
C ASN A 328 27.33 -9.49 10.05
N TRP A 329 26.08 -9.25 10.41
CA TRP A 329 25.69 -8.74 11.73
C TRP A 329 26.06 -9.63 12.91
N ASP A 330 26.36 -10.89 12.70
CA ASP A 330 26.88 -11.81 13.72
C ASP A 330 28.28 -11.39 14.24
N LYS A 331 28.95 -10.48 13.54
CA LYS A 331 30.25 -9.92 13.90
C LYS A 331 30.18 -8.61 14.68
N PHE A 332 29.00 -8.18 15.13
CA PHE A 332 28.90 -6.94 15.91
C PHE A 332 29.96 -6.89 17.06
N PRO A 333 30.71 -5.77 17.24
CA PRO A 333 30.55 -4.48 16.55
C PRO A 333 31.27 -4.36 15.18
N ASP A 334 32.03 -5.35 14.73
CA ASP A 334 32.82 -5.33 13.50
C ASP A 334 31.97 -5.78 12.30
N VAL A 335 30.87 -5.05 12.07
CA VAL A 335 29.93 -5.36 10.97
C VAL A 335 30.42 -4.76 9.66
N HIS A 336 30.40 -5.57 8.61
CA HIS A 336 30.61 -5.11 7.25
C HIS A 336 29.32 -5.25 6.44
N SER A 337 28.94 -4.19 5.76
CA SER A 337 27.81 -4.16 4.84
C SER A 337 28.26 -3.79 3.45
N TYR A 338 27.85 -4.56 2.45
CA TYR A 338 28.16 -4.33 1.04
C TYR A 338 26.89 -4.03 0.26
N PHE A 339 26.94 -2.99 -0.58
CA PHE A 339 25.87 -2.55 -1.45
C PHE A 339 26.32 -2.65 -2.90
N PHE A 340 25.63 -3.45 -3.68
CA PHE A 340 25.89 -3.71 -5.08
C PHE A 340 25.00 -2.80 -5.92
N ALA A 341 25.58 -1.82 -6.59
CA ALA A 341 24.84 -0.80 -7.33
C ALA A 341 25.29 -0.72 -8.79
N ILE A 342 24.34 -0.35 -9.65
CA ILE A 342 24.61 -0.02 -11.05
C ILE A 342 24.37 1.48 -11.21
N THR A 343 25.36 2.21 -11.72
CA THR A 343 25.25 3.66 -11.91
C THR A 343 24.26 3.99 -13.04
N ASN A 344 23.82 5.22 -13.11
CA ASN A 344 22.97 5.71 -14.22
C ASN A 344 23.63 5.62 -15.60
N THR A 345 24.98 5.43 -15.65
CA THR A 345 25.72 5.16 -16.87
C THR A 345 25.86 3.66 -17.19
N GLY A 346 25.33 2.79 -16.31
CA GLY A 346 25.40 1.33 -16.47
C GLY A 346 26.62 0.67 -15.82
N GLU A 347 27.49 1.45 -15.18
CA GLU A 347 28.72 0.94 -14.57
C GLU A 347 28.41 0.26 -13.21
N PRO A 348 28.87 -0.99 -12.99
CA PRO A 348 28.73 -1.67 -11.71
C PRO A 348 29.72 -1.13 -10.67
N ILE A 349 29.23 -0.91 -9.46
CA ILE A 349 30.02 -0.45 -8.33
C ILE A 349 29.58 -1.17 -7.04
N VAL A 350 30.53 -1.57 -6.21
CA VAL A 350 30.25 -2.11 -4.90
C VAL A 350 30.69 -1.11 -3.83
N PHE A 351 29.77 -0.74 -2.97
CA PHE A 351 30.06 0.09 -1.79
C PHE A 351 30.22 -0.77 -0.56
N HIS A 352 31.03 -0.30 0.37
CA HIS A 352 31.23 -0.86 1.71
C HIS A 352 30.82 0.14 2.76
N SER A 353 30.24 -0.35 3.85
CA SER A 353 29.99 0.39 5.09
C SER A 353 30.29 -0.46 6.30
N ASP A 354 30.90 0.13 7.30
CA ASP A 354 31.11 -0.39 8.65
C ASP A 354 30.23 0.35 9.69
N THR A 355 29.22 1.10 9.22
CA THR A 355 28.30 1.85 10.08
C THR A 355 27.36 0.88 10.79
N THR A 356 27.30 0.94 12.13
CA THR A 356 26.50 0.06 12.98
C THR A 356 25.45 0.78 13.82
N ASN A 357 25.37 2.12 13.74
CA ASN A 357 24.46 2.91 14.57
C ASN A 357 23.98 4.19 13.85
N GLY A 358 22.95 4.83 14.38
CA GLY A 358 22.55 6.19 14.00
C GLY A 358 21.50 6.33 12.91
N GLY A 359 20.96 5.25 12.34
CA GLY A 359 19.90 5.30 11.32
C GLY A 359 20.32 5.85 9.95
N GLN A 360 21.62 6.17 9.80
CA GLN A 360 22.26 6.58 8.55
C GLN A 360 23.42 5.65 8.27
N MET A 361 23.66 5.33 7.00
CA MET A 361 24.80 4.52 6.58
C MET A 361 25.74 5.33 5.70
N TYR A 362 27.02 5.27 6.04
CA TYR A 362 28.07 5.94 5.32
C TYR A 362 28.83 4.94 4.47
N LEU A 363 28.76 5.13 3.15
CA LEU A 363 29.27 4.21 2.14
C LEU A 363 30.49 4.80 1.44
N LYS A 364 31.49 3.96 1.21
CA LYS A 364 32.60 4.24 0.30
C LYS A 364 32.73 3.11 -0.71
N PRO A 365 33.27 3.36 -1.90
CA PRO A 365 33.61 2.27 -2.82
C PRO A 365 34.50 1.22 -2.11
N THR A 366 34.19 -0.05 -2.26
CA THR A 366 35.00 -1.10 -1.64
C THR A 366 36.37 -1.19 -2.29
N GLU A 367 37.38 -1.44 -1.50
CA GLU A 367 38.72 -1.78 -1.99
C GLU A 367 38.87 -3.27 -2.38
N ASN A 368 37.84 -4.08 -2.10
CA ASN A 368 37.85 -5.50 -2.38
C ASN A 368 37.68 -5.76 -3.89
N ALA A 369 38.81 -6.03 -4.55
CA ALA A 369 38.81 -6.25 -5.99
C ALA A 369 38.04 -7.49 -6.43
N GLU A 370 37.92 -8.52 -5.59
CA GLU A 370 37.19 -9.75 -5.89
C GLU A 370 35.68 -9.51 -5.95
N LEU A 371 35.13 -8.75 -5.00
CA LEU A 371 33.71 -8.32 -5.02
C LEU A 371 33.38 -7.46 -6.23
N GLN A 372 34.26 -6.50 -6.56
CA GLN A 372 34.09 -5.63 -7.72
C GLN A 372 34.11 -6.43 -9.03
N ALA A 373 35.09 -7.36 -9.18
CA ALA A 373 35.25 -8.15 -10.38
C ALA A 373 34.07 -9.10 -10.62
N GLU A 374 33.61 -9.79 -9.56
CA GLU A 374 32.47 -10.71 -9.68
C GLU A 374 31.16 -9.98 -9.97
N PHE A 375 30.91 -8.87 -9.29
CA PHE A 375 29.71 -8.08 -9.58
C PHE A 375 29.71 -7.54 -11.02
N LYS A 376 30.84 -7.01 -11.46
CA LYS A 376 31.02 -6.58 -12.85
C LYS A 376 30.75 -7.70 -13.84
N ARG A 377 31.34 -8.88 -13.61
CA ARG A 377 31.12 -10.06 -14.45
C ARG A 377 29.64 -10.43 -14.56
N LEU A 378 28.92 -10.40 -13.40
CA LEU A 378 27.50 -10.73 -13.37
C LEU A 378 26.65 -9.68 -14.10
N VAL A 379 26.95 -8.39 -13.96
CA VAL A 379 26.22 -7.32 -14.67
C VAL A 379 26.41 -7.44 -16.18
N GLU A 380 27.66 -7.74 -16.64
CA GLU A 380 28.02 -7.88 -18.06
C GLU A 380 27.59 -9.23 -18.66
N GLU A 381 27.20 -10.21 -17.85
CA GLU A 381 26.73 -11.53 -18.33
C GLU A 381 25.42 -11.35 -19.12
N GLU A 382 25.35 -11.94 -20.33
CA GLU A 382 24.20 -11.88 -21.23
C GLU A 382 23.00 -12.76 -20.79
#